data_173aad0721c3dd15c58e41e41ceb267c
#
_entry.id   173aad0721c3dd15c58e41e41ceb267c
#
_cell.length_a   1.000
_cell.length_b   1.000
_cell.length_c   1.000
_cell.angle_alpha   90.00
_cell.angle_beta   90.00
_cell.angle_gamma   90.00
#
_symmetry.space_group_name_H-M   'P 1'
#
loop_
_entity.id
_entity.type
_entity.pdbx_description
1 polymer ?
#
loop_
_entity_poly.entity_id
_entity_poly.type
_entity_poly.pdbx_seq_one_letter_code
_entity_poly.pdbx_strand_id
1 'polypeptide(L)'
;MHATRVRQKDGVFYFASYPARDLLAKVRFISRFYGEGEEIGASRIAHDDDVAQYISKIERTDKAFQRALSQAKVKQLRNFYETAVTQPPIPGTVLLFTAERLNFRSGGDDHGSLSEPTAKFLIIDGQHRLAALHFYLQDRPADAATINVPCIIFDGRSEDFATEMFVIINSTPTRINKSHLVDLYERVSWAAPDRKFASRLVERLYVEADSPLRYRINRLGGRSARDKWVLQAELFNEIHRWVKANWRKIQAAGGGVKEAERYYGVIRDFLKASRTAFTDAYWGKDNYMVTKPVTIKALVRVCADLAREDAEPAEGRLGRWEVRLSPWADMVRQFRVDGFYERFPAKGEVERVAKVHRELAKAAGIEVGKKD
;
A
#
# COMPACT_ATOMS: atom_id res chain seq x y z
N MET A 1 -16.11 6.14 -33.50
CA MET A 1 -15.18 5.11 -32.98
C MET A 1 -15.74 3.72 -33.28
N HIS A 2 -14.86 2.71 -33.39
CA HIS A 2 -15.30 1.32 -33.42
C HIS A 2 -15.71 0.87 -32.03
N ALA A 3 -16.85 0.15 -31.95
CA ALA A 3 -17.36 -0.34 -30.66
C ALA A 3 -18.10 -1.67 -30.82
N THR A 4 -18.13 -2.43 -29.74
CA THR A 4 -18.95 -3.63 -29.58
C THR A 4 -20.09 -3.30 -28.64
N ARG A 5 -21.32 -3.49 -29.08
CA ARG A 5 -22.52 -3.33 -28.27
C ARG A 5 -22.71 -4.55 -27.38
N VAL A 6 -22.88 -4.33 -26.09
CA VAL A 6 -23.13 -5.38 -25.11
C VAL A 6 -24.53 -5.20 -24.52
N ARG A 7 -25.28 -6.30 -24.44
CA ARG A 7 -26.62 -6.31 -23.86
C ARG A 7 -26.62 -7.21 -22.61
N GLN A 8 -27.13 -6.69 -21.51
CA GLN A 8 -27.31 -7.45 -20.27
C GLN A 8 -28.69 -7.09 -19.71
N LYS A 9 -29.64 -8.03 -19.77
CA LYS A 9 -31.05 -7.77 -19.48
C LYS A 9 -31.51 -6.56 -20.33
N ASP A 10 -32.10 -5.54 -19.72
CA ASP A 10 -32.52 -4.30 -20.36
C ASP A 10 -31.41 -3.26 -20.50
N GLY A 11 -30.22 -3.58 -20.01
CA GLY A 11 -29.05 -2.69 -20.07
C GLY A 11 -28.27 -2.86 -21.37
N VAL A 12 -27.92 -1.73 -21.99
CA VAL A 12 -27.01 -1.67 -23.13
C VAL A 12 -25.85 -0.77 -22.80
N PHE A 13 -24.65 -1.21 -23.15
CA PHE A 13 -23.43 -0.43 -23.06
C PHE A 13 -22.47 -0.86 -24.18
N TYR A 14 -21.35 -0.17 -24.32
CA TYR A 14 -20.41 -0.41 -25.40
C TYR A 14 -18.99 -0.64 -24.92
N PHE A 15 -18.31 -1.62 -25.51
CA PHE A 15 -16.86 -1.72 -25.46
C PHE A 15 -16.25 -0.93 -26.60
N ALA A 16 -15.28 -0.07 -26.27
CA ALA A 16 -14.51 0.67 -27.25
C ALA A 16 -13.04 0.73 -26.85
N SER A 17 -12.17 1.00 -27.81
CA SER A 17 -10.76 1.24 -27.59
C SER A 17 -10.42 2.64 -28.10
N TYR A 18 -9.82 3.46 -27.24
CA TYR A 18 -9.39 4.81 -27.57
C TYR A 18 -7.87 4.92 -27.58
N PRO A 19 -7.28 5.59 -28.57
CA PRO A 19 -5.91 6.09 -28.43
C PRO A 19 -5.80 6.96 -27.17
N ALA A 20 -4.75 6.77 -26.40
CA ALA A 20 -4.61 7.41 -25.08
C ALA A 20 -4.73 8.94 -25.12
N ARG A 21 -4.11 9.59 -26.12
CA ARG A 21 -4.18 11.04 -26.31
C ARG A 21 -5.62 11.52 -26.57
N ASP A 22 -6.34 10.81 -27.43
CA ASP A 22 -7.70 11.17 -27.82
C ASP A 22 -8.64 11.03 -26.63
N LEU A 23 -8.50 9.95 -25.85
CA LEU A 23 -9.30 9.74 -24.65
C LEU A 23 -9.08 10.85 -23.63
N LEU A 24 -7.82 11.21 -23.35
CA LEU A 24 -7.50 12.27 -22.38
C LEU A 24 -8.08 13.63 -22.76
N ALA A 25 -8.19 13.92 -24.04
CA ALA A 25 -8.87 15.14 -24.53
C ALA A 25 -10.40 15.09 -24.37
N LYS A 26 -10.99 13.90 -24.34
CA LYS A 26 -12.44 13.65 -24.32
C LYS A 26 -13.03 13.35 -22.96
N VAL A 27 -12.22 13.26 -21.91
CA VAL A 27 -12.69 13.03 -20.54
C VAL A 27 -12.64 14.30 -19.70
N ARG A 28 -13.53 14.37 -18.71
CA ARG A 28 -13.56 15.42 -17.69
C ARG A 28 -13.26 14.82 -16.34
N PHE A 29 -12.25 15.37 -15.66
CA PHE A 29 -11.94 15.06 -14.27
C PHE A 29 -12.73 16.00 -13.38
N ILE A 30 -13.54 15.46 -12.49
CA ILE A 30 -14.27 16.18 -11.44
C ILE A 30 -14.08 15.48 -10.11
N SER A 31 -14.26 16.19 -9.01
CA SER A 31 -14.25 15.60 -7.68
C SER A 31 -15.36 16.18 -6.81
N ARG A 32 -15.82 15.41 -5.83
CA ARG A 32 -16.82 15.87 -4.89
C ARG A 32 -16.25 16.95 -3.98
N PHE A 33 -17.02 18.01 -3.75
CA PHE A 33 -16.74 19.04 -2.77
C PHE A 33 -17.38 18.65 -1.42
N TYR A 34 -16.60 18.74 -0.34
CA TYR A 34 -17.06 18.37 1.00
C TYR A 34 -17.20 19.56 1.97
N GLY A 35 -17.12 20.81 1.46
CA GLY A 35 -17.23 22.04 2.24
C GLY A 35 -15.89 22.68 2.62
N GLU A 36 -15.94 23.90 3.19
CA GLU A 36 -14.75 24.73 3.46
C GLU A 36 -13.80 24.18 4.53
N GLY A 37 -14.20 23.14 5.28
CA GLY A 37 -13.36 22.50 6.32
C GLY A 37 -12.36 21.47 5.82
N GLU A 38 -12.41 21.08 4.56
CA GLU A 38 -11.51 20.07 3.97
C GLU A 38 -10.39 20.70 3.10
N GLU A 39 -9.84 21.81 3.48
CA GLU A 39 -8.47 22.19 3.09
C GLU A 39 -7.44 21.29 3.78
N ILE A 40 -7.73 19.97 3.84
CA ILE A 40 -6.78 18.99 4.34
C ILE A 40 -5.71 18.81 3.28
N GLY A 41 -4.64 19.53 3.42
CA GLY A 41 -3.40 19.34 2.68
C GLY A 41 -3.05 20.36 1.60
N ALA A 42 -3.79 21.45 1.42
CA ALA A 42 -3.33 22.59 0.61
C ALA A 42 -2.15 23.34 1.26
N SER A 43 -1.91 23.10 2.54
CA SER A 43 -0.80 23.66 3.30
C SER A 43 0.49 22.89 3.01
N ARG A 44 1.26 23.35 2.05
CA ARG A 44 2.55 22.89 1.52
C ARG A 44 2.44 21.99 0.28
N ILE A 45 1.79 22.50 -0.76
CA ILE A 45 2.10 22.05 -2.11
C ILE A 45 3.53 22.49 -2.37
N ALA A 46 4.46 21.56 -2.41
CA ALA A 46 5.79 21.85 -2.92
C ALA A 46 5.60 22.39 -4.34
N HIS A 47 6.13 23.57 -4.65
CA HIS A 47 5.96 24.24 -5.95
C HIS A 47 6.45 23.36 -7.13
N ASP A 48 7.23 22.33 -6.84
CA ASP A 48 7.78 21.38 -7.82
C ASP A 48 6.94 20.10 -8.03
N ASP A 49 5.77 19.95 -7.40
CA ASP A 49 4.95 18.74 -7.54
C ASP A 49 3.85 18.92 -8.60
N ASP A 50 4.14 18.48 -9.82
CA ASP A 50 3.25 18.52 -10.97
C ASP A 50 1.90 17.82 -10.74
N VAL A 51 1.93 16.68 -10.02
CA VAL A 51 0.72 15.91 -9.68
C VAL A 51 -0.16 16.67 -8.69
N ALA A 52 0.44 17.29 -7.68
CA ALA A 52 -0.30 18.10 -6.70
C ALA A 52 -0.96 19.33 -7.36
N GLN A 53 -0.21 20.02 -8.24
CA GLN A 53 -0.74 21.15 -8.99
C GLN A 53 -1.88 20.77 -9.92
N TYR A 54 -1.77 19.62 -10.61
CA TYR A 54 -2.84 19.11 -11.46
C TYR A 54 -4.12 18.83 -10.65
N ILE A 55 -3.98 18.12 -9.51
CA ILE A 55 -5.11 17.77 -8.64
C ILE A 55 -5.80 19.03 -8.10
N SER A 56 -5.05 20.08 -7.77
CA SER A 56 -5.61 21.34 -7.27
C SER A 56 -6.47 22.08 -8.30
N LYS A 57 -6.24 21.85 -9.59
CA LYS A 57 -6.99 22.47 -10.71
C LYS A 57 -8.23 21.67 -11.11
N ILE A 58 -8.46 20.48 -10.57
CA ILE A 58 -9.64 19.68 -10.89
C ILE A 58 -10.89 20.38 -10.33
N GLU A 59 -11.89 20.49 -11.19
CA GLU A 59 -13.18 21.06 -10.81
C GLU A 59 -13.82 20.29 -9.65
N ARG A 60 -14.29 21.01 -8.63
CA ARG A 60 -14.99 20.47 -7.48
C ARG A 60 -16.45 20.89 -7.52
N THR A 61 -17.34 19.94 -7.32
CA THR A 61 -18.80 20.19 -7.27
C THR A 61 -19.49 19.25 -6.29
N ASP A 62 -20.51 19.75 -5.61
CA ASP A 62 -21.31 18.96 -4.65
C ASP A 62 -22.03 17.79 -5.33
N LYS A 63 -22.32 17.91 -6.61
CA LYS A 63 -22.99 16.87 -7.42
C LYS A 63 -22.05 15.78 -7.90
N ALA A 64 -20.73 15.95 -7.78
CA ALA A 64 -19.80 14.93 -8.21
C ALA A 64 -19.88 13.68 -7.31
N PHE A 65 -19.96 12.51 -7.92
CA PHE A 65 -19.88 11.22 -7.22
C PHE A 65 -18.44 10.73 -7.02
N GLN A 66 -17.50 11.30 -7.76
CA GLN A 66 -16.09 10.91 -7.70
C GLN A 66 -15.39 11.56 -6.51
N ARG A 67 -14.51 10.78 -5.86
CA ARG A 67 -13.62 11.29 -4.81
C ARG A 67 -12.45 12.06 -5.42
N ALA A 68 -11.83 12.93 -4.63
CA ALA A 68 -10.58 13.57 -5.00
C ALA A 68 -9.50 12.53 -5.40
N LEU A 69 -8.68 12.88 -6.39
CA LEU A 69 -7.56 12.04 -6.80
C LEU A 69 -6.54 11.92 -5.66
N SER A 70 -6.10 10.70 -5.41
CA SER A 70 -4.99 10.46 -4.48
C SER A 70 -3.65 10.67 -5.18
N GLN A 71 -2.91 11.70 -4.80
CA GLN A 71 -1.56 11.98 -5.30
C GLN A 71 -0.65 10.75 -5.21
N ALA A 72 -0.67 10.04 -4.07
CA ALA A 72 0.14 8.84 -3.88
C ALA A 72 -0.21 7.73 -4.88
N LYS A 73 -1.51 7.54 -5.19
CA LYS A 73 -1.94 6.54 -6.18
C LYS A 73 -1.54 6.95 -7.59
N VAL A 74 -1.69 8.22 -7.96
CA VAL A 74 -1.28 8.71 -9.29
C VAL A 74 0.22 8.51 -9.49
N LYS A 75 1.05 8.90 -8.52
CA LYS A 75 2.51 8.68 -8.56
C LYS A 75 2.89 7.21 -8.63
N GLN A 76 2.21 6.34 -7.88
CA GLN A 76 2.45 4.90 -7.92
C GLN A 76 2.14 4.31 -9.30
N LEU A 77 1.02 4.71 -9.91
CA LEU A 77 0.63 4.24 -11.24
C LEU A 77 1.56 4.80 -12.33
N ARG A 78 1.96 6.10 -12.27
CA ARG A 78 2.96 6.67 -13.17
C ARG A 78 4.26 5.88 -13.14
N ASN A 79 4.79 5.60 -11.95
CA ASN A 79 5.98 4.78 -11.79
C ASN A 79 5.80 3.36 -12.36
N PHE A 80 4.61 2.77 -12.22
CA PHE A 80 4.30 1.48 -12.84
C PHE A 80 4.37 1.58 -14.38
N TYR A 81 3.78 2.62 -14.99
CA TYR A 81 3.81 2.81 -16.44
C TYR A 81 5.24 2.99 -16.97
N GLU A 82 6.09 3.69 -16.21
CA GLU A 82 7.50 3.90 -16.56
C GLU A 82 8.35 2.61 -16.47
N THR A 83 8.01 1.73 -15.53
CA THR A 83 8.81 0.53 -15.22
C THR A 83 8.26 -0.76 -15.84
N ALA A 84 7.05 -0.75 -16.34
CA ALA A 84 6.45 -1.90 -17.02
C ALA A 84 7.13 -2.15 -18.38
N VAL A 85 7.68 -3.34 -18.58
CA VAL A 85 8.35 -3.72 -19.83
C VAL A 85 7.46 -4.59 -20.71
N THR A 86 6.83 -5.60 -20.12
CA THR A 86 5.97 -6.56 -20.81
C THR A 86 4.51 -6.45 -20.42
N GLN A 87 4.21 -5.81 -19.29
CA GLN A 87 2.87 -5.65 -18.80
C GLN A 87 2.20 -4.44 -19.49
N PRO A 88 0.95 -4.57 -19.96
CA PRO A 88 0.24 -3.43 -20.49
C PRO A 88 0.01 -2.38 -19.38
N PRO A 89 0.21 -1.09 -19.65
CA PRO A 89 0.03 -0.03 -18.66
C PRO A 89 -1.38 -0.01 -18.06
N ILE A 90 -2.40 -0.21 -18.89
CA ILE A 90 -3.81 -0.23 -18.45
C ILE A 90 -4.46 -1.55 -18.88
N PRO A 91 -4.30 -2.64 -18.10
CA PRO A 91 -4.87 -3.94 -18.43
C PRO A 91 -6.38 -4.05 -18.17
N GLY A 92 -6.96 -3.08 -17.46
CA GLY A 92 -8.39 -3.03 -17.14
C GLY A 92 -9.11 -1.93 -17.88
N THR A 93 -10.44 -2.04 -17.98
CA THR A 93 -11.27 -1.04 -18.64
C THR A 93 -11.43 0.24 -17.82
N VAL A 94 -11.52 1.38 -18.50
CA VAL A 94 -11.99 2.64 -17.95
C VAL A 94 -13.50 2.75 -18.21
N LEU A 95 -14.27 3.14 -17.21
CA LEU A 95 -15.71 3.27 -17.32
C LEU A 95 -16.09 4.74 -17.54
N LEU A 96 -16.73 4.99 -18.65
CA LEU A 96 -17.12 6.31 -19.13
C LEU A 96 -18.64 6.43 -19.16
N PHE A 97 -19.11 7.65 -18.95
CA PHE A 97 -20.53 7.97 -18.96
C PHE A 97 -20.79 9.24 -19.76
N THR A 98 -21.90 9.25 -20.50
CA THR A 98 -22.49 10.44 -21.11
C THR A 98 -24.01 10.39 -20.98
N ALA A 99 -24.62 11.55 -20.66
CA ALA A 99 -26.07 11.69 -20.70
C ALA A 99 -26.62 11.72 -22.15
N GLU A 100 -25.76 12.03 -23.10
CA GLU A 100 -26.16 12.05 -24.53
C GLU A 100 -26.38 10.60 -25.00
N ARG A 101 -27.47 10.40 -25.77
CA ARG A 101 -27.72 9.13 -26.48
C ARG A 101 -26.84 9.07 -27.71
N LEU A 102 -25.93 8.06 -27.72
CA LEU A 102 -25.04 7.89 -28.86
C LEU A 102 -25.66 7.06 -29.96
N ASN A 103 -25.29 7.34 -31.20
CA ASN A 103 -25.77 6.62 -32.35
C ASN A 103 -24.87 5.46 -32.70
N PHE A 104 -25.38 4.24 -32.53
CA PHE A 104 -24.69 3.00 -32.89
C PHE A 104 -25.15 2.49 -34.24
N ARG A 105 -24.24 2.41 -35.19
CA ARG A 105 -24.47 1.83 -36.53
C ARG A 105 -23.83 0.45 -36.55
N SER A 106 -24.68 -0.58 -36.60
CA SER A 106 -24.22 -1.96 -36.67
C SER A 106 -23.53 -2.26 -38.00
N GLY A 107 -22.37 -2.93 -37.92
CA GLY A 107 -21.68 -3.48 -39.08
C GLY A 107 -21.77 -5.03 -39.15
N GLY A 108 -22.53 -5.66 -38.23
CA GLY A 108 -22.72 -7.09 -38.08
C GLY A 108 -22.37 -7.55 -36.65
N ASP A 109 -23.07 -8.58 -36.15
CA ASP A 109 -22.79 -9.28 -34.88
C ASP A 109 -22.48 -8.38 -33.65
N ASP A 110 -23.30 -7.32 -33.45
CA ASP A 110 -23.11 -6.32 -32.42
C ASP A 110 -21.79 -5.52 -32.47
N HIS A 111 -20.99 -5.67 -33.53
CA HIS A 111 -19.88 -4.79 -33.87
C HIS A 111 -20.33 -3.66 -34.79
N GLY A 112 -19.72 -2.50 -34.61
CA GLY A 112 -20.11 -1.36 -35.44
C GLY A 112 -19.37 -0.08 -35.12
N SER A 113 -19.95 1.04 -35.59
CA SER A 113 -19.48 2.38 -35.29
C SER A 113 -20.40 3.05 -34.28
N LEU A 114 -19.80 3.64 -33.22
CA LEU A 114 -20.50 4.46 -32.24
C LEU A 114 -20.12 5.92 -32.46
N SER A 115 -21.11 6.81 -32.45
CA SER A 115 -20.83 8.25 -32.45
C SER A 115 -20.13 8.68 -31.17
N GLU A 116 -19.51 9.84 -31.19
CA GLU A 116 -18.94 10.44 -30.00
C GLU A 116 -19.90 11.47 -29.42
N PRO A 117 -19.90 11.71 -28.10
CA PRO A 117 -20.71 12.76 -27.51
C PRO A 117 -20.14 14.13 -27.84
N THR A 118 -21.01 15.14 -27.78
CA THR A 118 -20.63 16.55 -27.95
C THR A 118 -19.90 17.06 -26.73
N ALA A 119 -20.38 16.68 -25.54
CA ALA A 119 -19.73 16.97 -24.27
C ALA A 119 -18.64 15.94 -23.94
N LYS A 120 -17.73 16.30 -23.02
CA LYS A 120 -16.73 15.34 -22.50
C LYS A 120 -17.39 14.26 -21.67
N PHE A 121 -16.87 13.04 -21.77
CA PHE A 121 -17.27 11.95 -20.91
C PHE A 121 -16.95 12.23 -19.42
N LEU A 122 -17.86 11.85 -18.54
CA LEU A 122 -17.56 11.68 -17.12
C LEU A 122 -16.94 10.30 -16.88
N ILE A 123 -15.98 10.22 -15.97
CA ILE A 123 -15.29 8.97 -15.63
C ILE A 123 -16.03 8.31 -14.46
N ILE A 124 -16.63 7.15 -14.62
CA ILE A 124 -17.21 6.38 -13.50
C ILE A 124 -16.09 5.69 -12.71
N ASP A 125 -15.20 4.99 -13.41
CA ASP A 125 -14.01 4.37 -12.81
C ASP A 125 -12.79 4.52 -13.71
N GLY A 126 -11.60 4.54 -13.09
CA GLY A 126 -10.33 4.66 -13.80
C GLY A 126 -9.69 6.05 -13.75
N GLN A 127 -10.24 7.02 -13.01
CA GLN A 127 -9.72 8.38 -12.93
C GLN A 127 -8.23 8.45 -12.53
N HIS A 128 -7.78 7.64 -11.56
CA HIS A 128 -6.37 7.59 -11.16
C HIS A 128 -5.47 7.03 -12.27
N ARG A 129 -5.98 6.05 -13.04
CA ARG A 129 -5.27 5.46 -14.19
C ARG A 129 -5.09 6.48 -15.29
N LEU A 130 -6.15 7.21 -15.64
CA LEU A 130 -6.09 8.26 -16.67
C LEU A 130 -5.25 9.47 -16.22
N ALA A 131 -5.32 9.87 -14.96
CA ALA A 131 -4.46 10.93 -14.44
C ALA A 131 -2.97 10.53 -14.49
N ALA A 132 -2.63 9.31 -14.10
CA ALA A 132 -1.26 8.80 -14.21
C ALA A 132 -0.79 8.70 -15.66
N LEU A 133 -1.69 8.27 -16.57
CA LEU A 133 -1.42 8.22 -18.00
C LEU A 133 -1.14 9.61 -18.58
N HIS A 134 -1.89 10.63 -18.13
CA HIS A 134 -1.65 12.02 -18.54
C HIS A 134 -0.19 12.44 -18.26
N PHE A 135 0.31 12.22 -17.05
CA PHE A 135 1.70 12.55 -16.71
C PHE A 135 2.72 11.69 -17.47
N TYR A 136 2.46 10.39 -17.56
CA TYR A 136 3.32 9.48 -18.31
C TYR A 136 3.51 9.93 -19.77
N LEU A 137 2.42 10.34 -20.44
CA LEU A 137 2.48 10.79 -21.82
C LEU A 137 3.06 12.20 -22.00
N GLN A 138 3.10 13.02 -20.95
CA GLN A 138 3.86 14.28 -20.95
C GLN A 138 5.36 14.01 -21.03
N ASP A 139 5.84 13.03 -20.27
CA ASP A 139 7.26 12.66 -20.27
C ASP A 139 7.66 11.80 -21.47
N ARG A 140 6.70 11.02 -22.01
CA ARG A 140 6.90 10.07 -23.09
C ARG A 140 5.85 10.23 -24.19
N PRO A 141 5.85 11.35 -24.91
CA PRO A 141 4.81 11.65 -25.91
C PRO A 141 4.80 10.68 -27.10
N ALA A 142 5.90 10.01 -27.40
CA ALA A 142 5.97 9.00 -28.45
C ALA A 142 5.09 7.77 -28.14
N ASP A 143 4.92 7.41 -26.90
CA ASP A 143 4.15 6.24 -26.47
C ASP A 143 2.63 6.47 -26.63
N ALA A 144 2.21 7.73 -26.78
CA ALA A 144 0.79 8.09 -26.99
C ALA A 144 0.18 7.49 -28.23
N ALA A 145 0.99 7.21 -29.26
CA ALA A 145 0.55 6.59 -30.51
C ALA A 145 0.38 5.06 -30.38
N THR A 146 1.01 4.44 -29.39
CA THR A 146 1.04 2.97 -29.22
C THR A 146 0.08 2.47 -28.13
N ILE A 147 -0.34 3.36 -27.22
CA ILE A 147 -1.23 2.99 -26.12
C ILE A 147 -2.68 3.22 -26.48
N ASN A 148 -3.44 2.12 -26.49
CA ASN A 148 -4.90 2.15 -26.58
C ASN A 148 -5.51 1.80 -25.23
N VAL A 149 -6.50 2.59 -24.82
CA VAL A 149 -7.19 2.41 -23.53
C VAL A 149 -8.52 1.70 -23.76
N PRO A 150 -8.73 0.52 -23.19
CA PRO A 150 -10.02 -0.15 -23.26
C PRO A 150 -11.06 0.57 -22.40
N CYS A 151 -12.23 0.86 -22.98
CA CYS A 151 -13.29 1.62 -22.36
C CYS A 151 -14.62 0.86 -22.37
N ILE A 152 -15.40 1.03 -21.30
CA ILE A 152 -16.83 0.72 -21.27
C ILE A 152 -17.56 2.05 -21.26
N ILE A 153 -18.53 2.21 -22.17
CA ILE A 153 -19.27 3.46 -22.36
C ILE A 153 -20.74 3.21 -22.05
N PHE A 154 -21.27 3.97 -21.09
CA PHE A 154 -22.70 4.07 -20.79
C PHE A 154 -23.24 5.38 -21.36
N ASP A 155 -24.30 5.31 -22.16
CA ASP A 155 -24.89 6.45 -22.86
C ASP A 155 -26.39 6.62 -22.58
N GLY A 156 -26.90 7.83 -22.74
CA GLY A 156 -28.33 8.13 -22.67
C GLY A 156 -28.99 7.78 -21.34
N ARG A 157 -28.27 7.88 -20.24
CA ARG A 157 -28.72 7.62 -18.87
C ARG A 157 -28.59 8.89 -18.03
N SER A 158 -29.19 8.89 -16.83
CA SER A 158 -29.06 10.00 -15.88
C SER A 158 -27.72 9.97 -15.12
N GLU A 159 -27.34 11.09 -14.49
CA GLU A 159 -26.18 11.13 -13.59
C GLU A 159 -26.38 10.24 -12.34
N ASP A 160 -27.64 10.01 -11.91
CA ASP A 160 -27.96 9.08 -10.83
C ASP A 160 -27.54 7.65 -11.18
N PHE A 161 -27.79 7.22 -12.43
CA PHE A 161 -27.29 5.93 -12.92
C PHE A 161 -25.76 5.85 -12.84
N ALA A 162 -25.04 6.90 -13.24
CA ALA A 162 -23.58 6.93 -13.15
C ALA A 162 -23.11 6.84 -11.67
N THR A 163 -23.83 7.49 -10.76
CA THR A 163 -23.59 7.43 -9.30
C THR A 163 -23.82 6.03 -8.76
N GLU A 164 -24.93 5.38 -9.14
CA GLU A 164 -25.22 3.98 -8.74
C GLU A 164 -24.13 3.03 -9.24
N MET A 165 -23.74 3.13 -10.51
CA MET A 165 -22.66 2.33 -11.08
C MET A 165 -21.32 2.54 -10.35
N PHE A 166 -21.00 3.80 -10.02
CA PHE A 166 -19.82 4.11 -9.21
C PHE A 166 -19.87 3.41 -7.84
N VAL A 167 -21.02 3.46 -7.16
CA VAL A 167 -21.21 2.79 -5.86
C VAL A 167 -21.07 1.28 -6.00
N ILE A 168 -21.76 0.66 -6.95
CA ILE A 168 -21.71 -0.79 -7.18
C ILE A 168 -20.28 -1.24 -7.44
N ILE A 169 -19.57 -0.60 -8.35
CA ILE A 169 -18.21 -0.97 -8.75
C ILE A 169 -17.21 -0.80 -7.59
N ASN A 170 -17.38 0.23 -6.76
CA ASN A 170 -16.46 0.50 -5.66
C ASN A 170 -16.82 -0.20 -4.35
N SER A 171 -18.06 -0.63 -4.16
CA SER A 171 -18.52 -1.32 -2.94
C SER A 171 -18.43 -2.84 -3.02
N THR A 172 -18.52 -3.42 -4.21
CA THR A 172 -18.53 -4.87 -4.43
C THR A 172 -17.14 -5.53 -4.57
N PRO A 173 -16.02 -4.85 -4.93
CA PRO A 173 -14.76 -5.54 -5.09
C PRO A 173 -14.24 -6.11 -3.79
N THR A 174 -13.97 -7.39 -3.77
CA THR A 174 -13.15 -8.01 -2.73
C THR A 174 -11.73 -7.47 -2.86
N ARG A 175 -11.32 -6.62 -1.93
CA ARG A 175 -9.94 -6.10 -1.92
C ARG A 175 -8.97 -7.25 -1.69
N ILE A 176 -7.94 -7.33 -2.52
CA ILE A 176 -6.82 -8.23 -2.26
C ILE A 176 -6.27 -7.91 -0.87
N ASN A 177 -6.17 -8.93 -0.03
CA ASN A 177 -5.64 -8.80 1.30
C ASN A 177 -4.20 -8.26 1.24
N LYS A 178 -3.90 -7.26 2.07
CA LYS A 178 -2.57 -6.63 2.10
C LYS A 178 -1.46 -7.64 2.44
N SER A 179 -1.75 -8.65 3.26
CA SER A 179 -0.79 -9.71 3.57
C SER A 179 -0.49 -10.57 2.34
N HIS A 180 -1.51 -10.89 1.53
CA HIS A 180 -1.30 -11.62 0.28
C HIS A 180 -0.46 -10.82 -0.74
N LEU A 181 -0.63 -9.49 -0.78
CA LEU A 181 0.22 -8.64 -1.64
C LEU A 181 1.71 -8.72 -1.26
N VAL A 182 2.03 -8.86 0.03
CA VAL A 182 3.41 -9.00 0.49
C VAL A 182 4.05 -10.26 -0.11
N ASP A 183 3.33 -11.38 -0.16
CA ASP A 183 3.81 -12.63 -0.76
C ASP A 183 4.09 -12.50 -2.28
N LEU A 184 3.40 -11.59 -2.95
CA LEU A 184 3.54 -11.38 -4.38
C LEU A 184 4.66 -10.40 -4.74
N TYR A 185 5.17 -9.57 -3.81
CA TYR A 185 6.17 -8.55 -4.14
C TYR A 185 7.45 -9.11 -4.76
N GLU A 186 7.87 -10.30 -4.39
CA GLU A 186 9.06 -10.91 -5.01
C GLU A 186 8.85 -11.33 -6.46
N ARG A 187 7.61 -11.69 -6.82
CA ARG A 187 7.26 -12.21 -8.14
C ARG A 187 6.96 -11.13 -9.17
N VAL A 188 6.61 -9.93 -8.72
CA VAL A 188 6.26 -8.83 -9.63
C VAL A 188 7.50 -7.99 -9.96
N SER A 189 7.76 -7.77 -11.25
CA SER A 189 8.95 -7.04 -11.72
C SER A 189 8.94 -5.58 -11.25
N TRP A 190 7.78 -4.94 -11.21
CA TRP A 190 7.58 -3.52 -10.88
C TRP A 190 7.62 -3.18 -9.39
N ALA A 191 7.65 -4.18 -8.49
CA ALA A 191 7.78 -3.88 -7.06
C ALA A 191 9.17 -3.28 -6.77
N ALA A 192 9.19 -2.17 -6.03
CA ALA A 192 10.42 -1.49 -5.65
C ALA A 192 11.39 -2.45 -4.93
N PRO A 193 12.70 -2.39 -5.21
CA PRO A 193 13.67 -3.32 -4.67
C PRO A 193 13.72 -3.40 -3.14
N ASP A 194 13.51 -2.28 -2.44
CA ASP A 194 13.41 -2.21 -0.98
C ASP A 194 12.19 -2.98 -0.44
N ARG A 195 11.08 -2.98 -1.17
CA ARG A 195 9.89 -3.78 -0.84
C ARG A 195 10.14 -5.27 -1.02
N LYS A 196 10.77 -5.66 -2.12
CA LYS A 196 11.18 -7.06 -2.35
C LYS A 196 12.10 -7.56 -1.24
N PHE A 197 13.07 -6.73 -0.86
CA PHE A 197 13.99 -7.05 0.23
C PHE A 197 13.25 -7.24 1.57
N ALA A 198 12.36 -6.33 1.93
CA ALA A 198 11.58 -6.44 3.16
C ALA A 198 10.62 -7.64 3.16
N SER A 199 9.99 -7.96 2.00
CA SER A 199 9.15 -9.15 1.83
C SER A 199 9.92 -10.43 2.09
N ARG A 200 11.13 -10.55 1.56
CA ARG A 200 12.03 -11.68 1.80
C ARG A 200 12.40 -11.87 3.27
N LEU A 201 12.63 -10.77 4.00
CA LEU A 201 12.87 -10.84 5.45
C LEU A 201 11.66 -11.40 6.21
N VAL A 202 10.45 -10.94 5.86
CA VAL A 202 9.20 -11.43 6.47
C VAL A 202 8.97 -12.91 6.16
N GLU A 203 9.21 -13.34 4.92
CA GLU A 203 9.11 -14.75 4.53
C GLU A 203 10.09 -15.60 5.32
N ARG A 204 11.35 -15.20 5.41
CA ARG A 204 12.36 -15.92 6.23
C ARG A 204 11.97 -16.01 7.70
N LEU A 205 11.44 -14.93 8.28
CA LEU A 205 10.92 -14.97 9.65
C LEU A 205 9.76 -15.95 9.82
N TYR A 206 9.00 -16.20 8.76
CA TYR A 206 7.90 -17.16 8.79
C TYR A 206 8.34 -18.61 8.63
N VAL A 207 9.34 -18.90 7.78
CA VAL A 207 9.68 -20.28 7.38
C VAL A 207 10.91 -20.85 8.10
N GLU A 208 11.92 -20.02 8.40
CA GLU A 208 13.20 -20.50 8.93
C GLU A 208 13.04 -21.21 10.28
N ALA A 209 13.75 -22.34 10.44
CA ALA A 209 13.63 -23.21 11.61
C ALA A 209 14.07 -22.53 12.92
N ASP A 210 15.02 -21.60 12.83
CA ASP A 210 15.59 -20.89 13.96
C ASP A 210 14.91 -19.54 14.27
N SER A 211 13.83 -19.21 13.54
CA SER A 211 13.05 -17.99 13.73
C SER A 211 12.08 -18.11 14.92
N PRO A 212 12.09 -17.16 15.87
CA PRO A 212 11.08 -17.08 16.93
C PRO A 212 9.64 -16.82 16.41
N LEU A 213 9.51 -16.37 15.17
CA LEU A 213 8.21 -16.11 14.52
C LEU A 213 7.81 -17.21 13.53
N ARG A 214 8.51 -18.35 13.52
CA ARG A 214 8.21 -19.45 12.62
C ARG A 214 6.74 -19.87 12.74
N TYR A 215 6.01 -19.82 11.62
CA TYR A 215 4.57 -20.10 11.51
C TYR A 215 3.66 -19.27 12.44
N ARG A 216 4.17 -18.16 13.01
CA ARG A 216 3.42 -17.27 13.91
C ARG A 216 2.92 -15.99 13.22
N ILE A 217 3.23 -15.80 11.95
CA ILE A 217 2.79 -14.67 11.14
C ILE A 217 1.49 -15.05 10.41
N ASN A 218 0.47 -14.21 10.50
CA ASN A 218 -0.79 -14.41 9.79
C ASN A 218 -0.66 -13.89 8.35
N ARG A 219 -0.57 -14.80 7.39
CA ARG A 219 -0.45 -14.51 5.95
C ARG A 219 -1.81 -14.35 5.26
N LEU A 220 -2.87 -14.90 5.83
CA LEU A 220 -4.21 -14.89 5.23
C LEU A 220 -4.96 -13.59 5.50
N GLY A 221 -4.48 -12.75 6.43
CA GLY A 221 -5.14 -11.53 6.87
C GLY A 221 -6.27 -11.78 7.88
N GLY A 222 -7.14 -10.80 8.07
CA GLY A 222 -8.12 -10.83 9.15
C GLY A 222 -7.52 -10.31 10.45
N ARG A 223 -7.84 -10.93 11.58
CA ARG A 223 -7.30 -10.57 12.90
C ARG A 223 -6.18 -11.53 13.31
N SER A 224 -5.26 -11.06 14.15
CA SER A 224 -4.31 -11.93 14.83
C SER A 224 -5.08 -12.95 15.69
N ALA A 225 -4.60 -14.20 15.71
CA ALA A 225 -5.17 -15.29 16.45
C ALA A 225 -4.17 -15.82 17.50
N ARG A 226 -4.60 -16.78 18.31
CA ARG A 226 -3.77 -17.34 19.40
C ARG A 226 -2.41 -17.85 18.90
N ASP A 227 -2.40 -18.52 17.76
CA ASP A 227 -1.21 -19.10 17.12
C ASP A 227 -0.60 -18.22 16.01
N LYS A 228 -1.26 -17.12 15.65
CA LYS A 228 -0.85 -16.15 14.64
C LYS A 228 -0.75 -14.75 15.26
N TRP A 229 0.44 -14.39 15.70
CA TRP A 229 0.68 -13.29 16.62
C TRP A 229 0.62 -11.90 15.96
N VAL A 230 0.96 -11.80 14.68
CA VAL A 230 1.01 -10.54 13.95
C VAL A 230 0.56 -10.75 12.51
N LEU A 231 -0.10 -9.75 11.93
CA LEU A 231 -0.43 -9.76 10.50
C LEU A 231 0.84 -9.54 9.68
N GLN A 232 0.98 -10.30 8.61
CA GLN A 232 2.12 -10.18 7.68
C GLN A 232 2.30 -8.74 7.17
N ALA A 233 1.20 -8.08 6.76
CA ALA A 233 1.26 -6.70 6.27
C ALA A 233 1.74 -5.71 7.35
N GLU A 234 1.42 -5.93 8.61
CA GLU A 234 1.85 -5.05 9.71
C GLU A 234 3.33 -5.24 10.02
N LEU A 235 3.78 -6.49 10.12
CA LEU A 235 5.18 -6.82 10.30
C LEU A 235 6.02 -6.30 9.13
N PHE A 236 5.54 -6.51 7.91
CA PHE A 236 6.18 -5.99 6.69
C PHE A 236 6.34 -4.47 6.75
N ASN A 237 5.31 -3.72 7.15
CA ASN A 237 5.39 -2.26 7.19
C ASN A 237 6.45 -1.76 8.19
N GLU A 238 6.62 -2.41 9.34
CA GLU A 238 7.66 -2.04 10.31
C GLU A 238 9.06 -2.40 9.80
N ILE A 239 9.24 -3.60 9.24
CA ILE A 239 10.51 -4.02 8.65
C ILE A 239 10.86 -3.15 7.42
N HIS A 240 9.90 -2.88 6.55
CA HIS A 240 10.11 -2.04 5.37
C HIS A 240 10.52 -0.60 5.74
N ARG A 241 9.95 -0.03 6.80
CA ARG A 241 10.40 1.29 7.32
C ARG A 241 11.89 1.28 7.66
N TRP A 242 12.35 0.27 8.37
CA TRP A 242 13.77 0.12 8.70
C TRP A 242 14.64 -0.13 7.46
N VAL A 243 14.23 -1.02 6.57
CA VAL A 243 14.90 -1.28 5.29
C VAL A 243 15.01 0.00 4.45
N LYS A 244 13.92 0.76 4.32
CA LYS A 244 13.89 2.00 3.56
C LYS A 244 14.86 3.05 4.11
N ALA A 245 14.91 3.22 5.43
CA ALA A 245 15.86 4.13 6.09
C ALA A 245 17.34 3.74 5.84
N ASN A 246 17.62 2.45 5.64
CA ASN A 246 18.96 1.94 5.38
C ASN A 246 19.21 1.56 3.91
N TRP A 247 18.27 1.86 3.00
CA TRP A 247 18.30 1.33 1.64
C TRP A 247 19.59 1.64 0.87
N ARG A 248 20.11 2.86 0.99
CA ARG A 248 21.39 3.24 0.36
C ARG A 248 22.55 2.36 0.85
N LYS A 249 22.62 2.05 2.15
CA LYS A 249 23.65 1.17 2.74
C LYS A 249 23.49 -0.27 2.24
N ILE A 250 22.26 -0.76 2.18
CA ILE A 250 21.93 -2.10 1.69
C ILE A 250 22.34 -2.24 0.23
N GLN A 251 22.03 -1.24 -0.61
CA GLN A 251 22.44 -1.23 -2.02
C GLN A 251 23.97 -1.19 -2.19
N ALA A 252 24.66 -0.36 -1.43
CA ALA A 252 26.11 -0.26 -1.47
C ALA A 252 26.81 -1.57 -1.07
N ALA A 253 26.17 -2.38 -0.21
CA ALA A 253 26.64 -3.70 0.18
C ALA A 253 26.21 -4.83 -0.80
N GLY A 254 25.62 -4.46 -1.96
CA GLY A 254 25.18 -5.40 -2.99
C GLY A 254 23.71 -5.79 -2.97
N GLY A 255 22.92 -5.39 -1.97
CA GLY A 255 21.44 -5.47 -1.93
C GLY A 255 20.80 -6.85 -2.13
N GLY A 256 21.61 -7.91 -2.24
CA GLY A 256 21.20 -9.25 -2.63
C GLY A 256 20.89 -10.20 -1.48
N VAL A 257 21.01 -11.50 -1.76
CA VAL A 257 20.69 -12.60 -0.81
C VAL A 257 21.55 -12.53 0.45
N LYS A 258 22.83 -12.22 0.33
CA LYS A 258 23.76 -12.12 1.48
C LYS A 258 23.36 -11.02 2.46
N GLU A 259 22.97 -9.86 1.94
CA GLU A 259 22.47 -8.77 2.78
C GLU A 259 21.13 -9.12 3.45
N ALA A 260 20.21 -9.78 2.73
CA ALA A 260 18.97 -10.26 3.32
C ALA A 260 19.25 -11.29 4.45
N GLU A 261 20.26 -12.14 4.28
CA GLU A 261 20.71 -13.06 5.32
C GLU A 261 21.22 -12.32 6.56
N ARG A 262 22.05 -11.31 6.34
CA ARG A 262 22.60 -10.47 7.40
C ARG A 262 21.48 -9.77 8.20
N TYR A 263 20.53 -9.14 7.51
CA TYR A 263 19.38 -8.47 8.15
C TYR A 263 18.44 -9.45 8.85
N TYR A 264 18.19 -10.61 8.25
CA TYR A 264 17.46 -11.68 8.89
C TYR A 264 18.14 -12.12 10.20
N GLY A 265 19.45 -12.35 10.17
CA GLY A 265 20.23 -12.70 11.35
C GLY A 265 20.12 -11.65 12.46
N VAL A 266 20.11 -10.35 12.11
CA VAL A 266 19.91 -9.25 13.06
C VAL A 266 18.54 -9.36 13.74
N ILE A 267 17.46 -9.49 12.97
CA ILE A 267 16.09 -9.57 13.52
C ILE A 267 15.91 -10.86 14.34
N ARG A 268 16.41 -11.98 13.84
CA ARG A 268 16.36 -13.28 14.51
C ARG A 268 17.04 -13.24 15.88
N ASP A 269 18.26 -12.75 15.93
CA ASP A 269 19.06 -12.69 17.17
C ASP A 269 18.40 -11.74 18.17
N PHE A 270 17.88 -10.61 17.70
CA PHE A 270 17.13 -9.70 18.55
C PHE A 270 15.86 -10.34 19.14
N LEU A 271 15.08 -11.04 18.30
CA LEU A 271 13.87 -11.71 18.79
C LEU A 271 14.19 -12.86 19.75
N LYS A 272 15.30 -13.57 19.54
CA LYS A 272 15.80 -14.59 20.48
C LYS A 272 16.18 -13.94 21.82
N ALA A 273 16.98 -12.88 21.81
CA ALA A 273 17.34 -12.13 23.00
C ALA A 273 16.10 -11.55 23.73
N SER A 274 15.14 -11.04 22.97
CA SER A 274 13.86 -10.58 23.53
C SER A 274 13.07 -11.69 24.20
N ARG A 275 13.05 -12.88 23.60
CA ARG A 275 12.40 -14.07 24.17
C ARG A 275 13.04 -14.48 25.48
N THR A 276 14.39 -14.50 25.56
CA THR A 276 15.13 -14.75 26.79
C THR A 276 14.81 -13.67 27.82
N ALA A 277 14.86 -12.40 27.48
CA ALA A 277 14.62 -11.28 28.39
C ALA A 277 13.19 -11.26 28.99
N PHE A 278 12.16 -11.54 28.17
CA PHE A 278 10.78 -11.68 28.65
C PHE A 278 10.49 -13.04 29.28
N THR A 279 11.44 -13.92 29.29
CA THR A 279 11.38 -15.33 29.64
C THR A 279 10.48 -16.20 28.78
N ASP A 280 10.88 -17.42 28.51
CA ASP A 280 10.10 -18.40 27.73
C ASP A 280 8.73 -18.70 28.37
N ALA A 281 8.58 -18.50 29.65
CA ALA A 281 7.34 -18.72 30.38
C ALA A 281 6.22 -17.78 29.92
N TYR A 282 6.55 -16.60 29.42
CA TYR A 282 5.57 -15.58 28.99
C TYR A 282 5.48 -15.39 27.49
N TRP A 283 6.48 -15.87 26.74
CA TRP A 283 6.51 -15.80 25.28
C TRP A 283 5.42 -16.65 24.65
N GLY A 284 4.54 -16.05 23.89
CA GLY A 284 3.41 -16.72 23.24
C GLY A 284 2.23 -17.04 24.15
N LYS A 285 2.21 -16.59 25.39
CA LYS A 285 1.07 -16.80 26.31
C LYS A 285 -0.04 -15.80 26.08
N ASP A 286 -1.29 -16.26 26.12
CA ASP A 286 -2.47 -15.44 25.80
C ASP A 286 -2.74 -14.33 26.82
N ASN A 287 -2.36 -14.53 28.07
CA ASN A 287 -2.52 -13.55 29.15
C ASN A 287 -1.41 -12.49 29.20
N TYR A 288 -0.51 -12.50 28.19
CA TYR A 288 0.55 -11.51 28.03
C TYR A 288 0.52 -10.85 26.65
N MET A 289 0.86 -9.57 26.62
CA MET A 289 0.97 -8.76 25.40
C MET A 289 2.32 -8.90 24.68
N VAL A 290 3.25 -9.68 25.20
CA VAL A 290 4.64 -9.81 24.71
C VAL A 290 4.72 -10.17 23.23
N THR A 291 3.87 -11.09 22.78
CA THR A 291 3.81 -11.52 21.36
C THR A 291 2.57 -11.01 20.60
N LYS A 292 1.85 -10.05 21.17
CA LYS A 292 0.72 -9.44 20.47
C LYS A 292 1.20 -8.36 19.47
N PRO A 293 0.40 -7.99 18.47
CA PRO A 293 0.83 -7.11 17.37
C PRO A 293 1.50 -5.81 17.81
N VAL A 294 0.96 -5.15 18.83
CA VAL A 294 1.50 -3.89 19.36
C VAL A 294 2.94 -4.05 19.83
N THR A 295 3.21 -5.11 20.61
CA THR A 295 4.55 -5.35 21.14
C THR A 295 5.50 -5.83 20.05
N ILE A 296 5.11 -6.75 19.17
CA ILE A 296 5.96 -7.21 18.06
C ILE A 296 6.38 -6.02 17.17
N LYS A 297 5.46 -5.10 16.85
CA LYS A 297 5.79 -3.88 16.11
C LYS A 297 6.79 -3.00 16.87
N ALA A 298 6.61 -2.84 18.17
CA ALA A 298 7.54 -2.10 19.01
C ALA A 298 8.92 -2.78 19.07
N LEU A 299 8.97 -4.11 19.19
CA LEU A 299 10.22 -4.89 19.18
C LEU A 299 11.01 -4.70 17.88
N VAL A 300 10.34 -4.68 16.70
CA VAL A 300 11.03 -4.41 15.43
C VAL A 300 11.66 -3.01 15.43
N ARG A 301 11.02 -2.01 16.04
CA ARG A 301 11.59 -0.66 16.17
C ARG A 301 12.80 -0.65 17.11
N VAL A 302 12.71 -1.30 18.26
CA VAL A 302 13.86 -1.43 19.19
C VAL A 302 15.01 -2.18 18.51
N CYS A 303 14.72 -3.24 17.74
CA CYS A 303 15.71 -3.94 16.94
C CYS A 303 16.47 -3.00 16.00
N ALA A 304 15.76 -2.13 15.30
CA ALA A 304 16.35 -1.17 14.38
C ALA A 304 17.25 -0.15 15.11
N ASP A 305 16.83 0.32 16.28
CA ASP A 305 17.61 1.24 17.11
C ASP A 305 18.87 0.56 17.68
N LEU A 306 18.72 -0.64 18.25
CA LEU A 306 19.84 -1.40 18.78
C LEU A 306 20.86 -1.79 17.69
N ALA A 307 20.38 -2.21 16.53
CA ALA A 307 21.23 -2.53 15.39
C ALA A 307 21.97 -1.30 14.80
N ARG A 308 21.49 -0.09 15.07
CA ARG A 308 22.19 1.15 14.70
C ARG A 308 23.33 1.45 15.68
N GLU A 309 23.16 1.13 16.97
CA GLU A 309 24.16 1.34 18.01
C GLU A 309 25.25 0.25 18.02
N ASP A 310 24.88 -1.02 17.73
CA ASP A 310 25.80 -2.17 17.76
C ASP A 310 26.67 -2.20 16.51
N ALA A 311 27.88 -1.64 16.63
CA ALA A 311 28.90 -1.68 15.59
C ALA A 311 29.77 -2.97 15.62
N GLU A 312 29.57 -3.83 16.60
CA GLU A 312 30.35 -5.05 16.82
C GLU A 312 30.06 -6.15 15.78
N PRO A 313 30.98 -7.09 15.56
CA PRO A 313 30.75 -8.23 14.67
C PRO A 313 29.51 -9.03 15.00
N ALA A 314 28.94 -9.67 13.99
CA ALA A 314 27.75 -10.53 14.16
C ALA A 314 27.99 -11.71 15.12
N GLU A 315 29.23 -12.11 15.23
CA GLU A 315 29.67 -13.16 16.17
C GLU A 315 29.48 -12.70 17.63
N GLY A 316 28.83 -13.53 18.44
CA GLY A 316 28.48 -13.18 19.83
C GLY A 316 27.36 -12.17 20.03
N ARG A 317 26.76 -11.65 18.94
CA ARG A 317 25.68 -10.64 18.98
C ARG A 317 24.51 -11.08 19.86
N LEU A 318 24.07 -12.32 19.74
CA LEU A 318 22.96 -12.84 20.54
C LEU A 318 23.24 -12.67 22.04
N GLY A 319 24.41 -13.12 22.52
CA GLY A 319 24.78 -13.00 23.93
C GLY A 319 24.91 -11.56 24.42
N ARG A 320 25.51 -10.67 23.59
CA ARG A 320 25.57 -9.23 23.92
C ARG A 320 24.18 -8.63 24.10
N TRP A 321 23.27 -9.00 23.21
CA TRP A 321 21.90 -8.46 23.22
C TRP A 321 21.05 -9.08 24.33
N GLU A 322 21.28 -10.34 24.71
CA GLU A 322 20.63 -10.93 25.89
C GLU A 322 21.02 -10.16 27.16
N VAL A 323 22.29 -9.82 27.32
CA VAL A 323 22.74 -8.97 28.42
C VAL A 323 22.13 -7.58 28.36
N ARG A 324 22.12 -6.96 27.18
CA ARG A 324 21.58 -5.60 26.99
C ARG A 324 20.06 -5.51 27.27
N LEU A 325 19.32 -6.54 26.92
CA LEU A 325 17.86 -6.57 27.08
C LEU A 325 17.43 -7.17 28.44
N SER A 326 18.36 -7.68 29.28
CA SER A 326 18.03 -8.31 30.55
C SER A 326 17.13 -7.48 31.51
N PRO A 327 17.15 -6.10 31.49
CA PRO A 327 16.24 -5.32 32.33
C PRO A 327 14.74 -5.48 31.96
N TRP A 328 14.41 -6.06 30.80
CA TRP A 328 13.03 -6.33 30.43
C TRP A 328 12.37 -7.41 31.30
N ALA A 329 13.16 -8.26 31.98
CA ALA A 329 12.64 -9.23 32.92
C ALA A 329 11.78 -8.56 34.00
N ASP A 330 12.22 -7.39 34.49
CA ASP A 330 11.49 -6.63 35.51
C ASP A 330 10.21 -5.97 34.97
N MET A 331 10.14 -5.83 33.65
CA MET A 331 8.98 -5.21 32.97
C MET A 331 7.87 -6.20 32.63
N VAL A 332 8.10 -7.50 32.71
CA VAL A 332 7.16 -8.54 32.26
C VAL A 332 5.75 -8.34 32.83
N ARG A 333 5.63 -7.97 34.09
CA ARG A 333 4.34 -7.74 34.76
C ARG A 333 3.53 -6.60 34.09
N GLN A 334 4.19 -5.62 33.46
CA GLN A 334 3.55 -4.50 32.75
C GLN A 334 2.94 -4.95 31.42
N PHE A 335 3.31 -6.13 30.93
CA PHE A 335 2.83 -6.73 29.70
C PHE A 335 1.70 -7.75 29.91
N ARG A 336 1.13 -7.86 31.12
CA ARG A 336 -0.11 -8.62 31.29
C ARG A 336 -1.22 -7.97 30.50
N VAL A 337 -2.11 -8.78 29.91
CA VAL A 337 -3.28 -8.28 29.16
C VAL A 337 -4.12 -7.35 30.05
N ASP A 338 -4.33 -7.81 31.31
CA ASP A 338 -5.01 -6.98 32.32
C ASP A 338 -4.09 -5.80 32.70
N GLY A 339 -4.57 -4.58 32.49
CA GLY A 339 -3.86 -3.34 32.81
C GLY A 339 -2.88 -2.84 31.74
N PHE A 340 -2.62 -3.60 30.64
CA PHE A 340 -1.68 -3.15 29.59
C PHE A 340 -2.12 -1.82 28.97
N TYR A 341 -3.39 -1.66 28.65
CA TYR A 341 -3.92 -0.45 28.01
C TYR A 341 -3.93 0.76 28.95
N GLU A 342 -4.03 0.54 30.26
CA GLU A 342 -3.93 1.55 31.30
C GLU A 342 -2.45 1.96 31.50
N ARG A 343 -1.53 1.03 31.44
CA ARG A 343 -0.09 1.28 31.56
C ARG A 343 0.46 2.01 30.32
N PHE A 344 -0.06 1.67 29.13
CA PHE A 344 0.32 2.28 27.85
C PHE A 344 -0.87 3.01 27.19
N PRO A 345 -1.42 4.06 27.82
CA PRO A 345 -2.58 4.78 27.30
C PRO A 345 -2.22 5.48 26.00
N ALA A 346 -3.11 5.41 24.99
CA ALA A 346 -2.92 6.04 23.69
C ALA A 346 -4.25 6.21 22.98
N LYS A 347 -4.36 7.23 22.13
CA LYS A 347 -5.56 7.48 21.29
C LYS A 347 -5.74 6.41 20.20
N GLY A 348 -4.67 5.71 19.83
CA GLY A 348 -4.70 4.67 18.81
C GLY A 348 -3.48 3.77 18.86
N GLU A 349 -3.48 2.73 18.00
CA GLU A 349 -2.45 1.70 18.01
C GLU A 349 -1.06 2.25 17.67
N VAL A 350 -0.96 3.16 16.70
CA VAL A 350 0.32 3.75 16.27
C VAL A 350 1.03 4.47 17.42
N GLU A 351 0.26 5.24 18.21
CA GLU A 351 0.78 5.93 19.39
C GLU A 351 1.20 4.95 20.48
N ARG A 352 0.40 3.89 20.69
CA ARG A 352 0.71 2.85 21.68
C ARG A 352 1.98 2.10 21.32
N VAL A 353 2.16 1.70 20.06
CA VAL A 353 3.41 1.10 19.57
C VAL A 353 4.60 2.02 19.85
N ALA A 354 4.47 3.32 19.61
CA ALA A 354 5.54 4.28 19.89
C ALA A 354 5.84 4.43 21.40
N LYS A 355 4.83 4.33 22.27
CA LYS A 355 5.03 4.32 23.72
C LYS A 355 5.76 3.07 24.18
N VAL A 356 5.27 1.89 23.80
CA VAL A 356 5.89 0.61 24.14
C VAL A 356 7.34 0.57 23.65
N HIS A 357 7.60 1.01 22.42
CA HIS A 357 8.94 1.13 21.86
C HIS A 357 9.87 1.97 22.74
N ARG A 358 9.44 3.19 23.13
CA ARG A 358 10.26 4.09 23.98
C ARG A 358 10.53 3.52 25.37
N GLU A 359 9.54 2.92 26.00
CA GLU A 359 9.72 2.31 27.33
C GLU A 359 10.69 1.11 27.29
N LEU A 360 10.56 0.24 26.27
CA LEU A 360 11.50 -0.87 26.08
C LEU A 360 12.91 -0.39 25.77
N ALA A 361 13.07 0.57 24.87
CA ALA A 361 14.36 1.15 24.53
C ALA A 361 15.01 1.80 25.76
N LYS A 362 14.25 2.61 26.51
CA LYS A 362 14.72 3.26 27.73
C LYS A 362 15.20 2.25 28.78
N ALA A 363 14.44 1.18 29.01
CA ALA A 363 14.81 0.15 30.00
C ALA A 363 16.12 -0.57 29.63
N ALA A 364 16.40 -0.75 28.35
CA ALA A 364 17.63 -1.35 27.85
C ALA A 364 18.75 -0.32 27.60
N GLY A 365 18.55 0.97 27.93
CA GLY A 365 19.51 2.04 27.69
C GLY A 365 19.81 2.26 26.20
N ILE A 366 18.83 2.03 25.32
CA ILE A 366 18.95 2.19 23.87
C ILE A 366 18.44 3.58 23.48
N GLU A 367 19.21 4.31 22.67
CA GLU A 367 18.80 5.61 22.13
C GLU A 367 17.76 5.43 21.02
N VAL A 368 16.58 6.04 21.21
CA VAL A 368 15.55 6.09 20.18
C VAL A 368 15.95 7.03 19.07
N GLY A 369 16.03 6.55 17.84
CA GLY A 369 16.32 7.38 16.68
C GLY A 369 15.34 8.53 16.55
N LYS A 370 15.85 9.72 16.24
CA LYS A 370 14.99 10.87 15.89
C LYS A 370 14.15 10.48 14.67
N LYS A 371 12.87 10.86 14.68
CA LYS A 371 12.05 10.77 13.48
C LYS A 371 12.65 11.69 12.42
N ASP A 372 13.17 11.11 11.35
CA ASP A 372 13.39 11.83 10.09
C ASP A 372 12.05 12.11 9.41
#